data_da35f6a0df4281a53fb773f2e7d4b1c0
#
_entry.id   da35f6a0df4281a53fb773f2e7d4b1c0
#
_cell.length_a   1.000
_cell.length_b   1.000
_cell.length_c   1.000
_cell.angle_alpha   90.00
_cell.angle_beta   90.00
_cell.angle_gamma   90.00
#
_symmetry.space_group_name_H-M   'P 1'
#
loop_
_entity.id
_entity.type
_entity.pdbx_description
1 polymer ?
#
loop_
_entity_poly.entity_id
_entity_poly.type
_entity_poly.pdbx_seq_one_letter_code
_entity_poly.pdbx_strand_id
1 'polypeptide(L)'
;MYSLKNFFLFNKKSENNKDFSNGVVDQYIEIAKLVKEARIEQNLTIKELSQISKIPEQTIISIENNNINIRPKYPFIRSILIKLEECLVLKKNTLVKLVIREKETFKNEKRDFLGSKFDLINTWQGTLLYFFILVLTIFILKRYFI
;
A
#
# COMPACT_ATOMS: atom_id res chain seq x y z
N MET A 1 7.37 31.55 16.18
CA MET A 1 8.37 30.46 15.99
C MET A 1 8.08 29.34 16.99
N TYR A 2 6.96 28.60 16.75
CA TYR A 2 6.57 27.47 17.60
C TYR A 2 7.19 26.18 17.08
N SER A 3 7.93 25.56 17.95
CA SER A 3 8.92 24.52 17.75
C SER A 3 8.32 23.22 17.25
N LEU A 4 8.81 22.75 16.11
CA LEU A 4 8.65 21.40 15.55
C LEU A 4 9.03 20.26 16.53
N LYS A 5 9.55 20.59 17.70
CA LYS A 5 9.98 19.61 18.73
C LYS A 5 8.82 18.88 19.39
N ASN A 6 7.63 19.46 19.47
CA ASN A 6 6.49 18.82 20.13
C ASN A 6 5.78 17.79 19.26
N PHE A 7 5.97 17.82 17.94
CA PHE A 7 5.39 16.86 17.02
C PHE A 7 6.01 15.44 17.14
N PHE A 8 7.28 15.36 17.56
CA PHE A 8 7.98 14.08 17.72
C PHE A 8 7.67 13.32 19.02
N LEU A 9 7.12 13.99 20.02
CA LEU A 9 6.86 13.37 21.32
C LEU A 9 5.48 12.69 21.43
N PHE A 10 4.57 12.96 20.50
CA PHE A 10 3.22 12.38 20.53
C PHE A 10 3.14 10.95 19.99
N ASN A 11 4.20 10.45 19.36
CA ASN A 11 4.20 9.13 18.71
C ASN A 11 4.75 7.99 19.57
N LYS A 12 4.81 8.14 20.91
CA LYS A 12 5.37 7.09 21.80
C LYS A 12 4.38 6.48 22.80
N LYS A 13 3.06 6.67 22.63
CA LYS A 13 2.12 6.07 23.57
C LYS A 13 0.80 5.67 22.94
N SER A 14 0.81 4.61 22.12
CA SER A 14 -0.34 3.73 21.96
C SER A 14 0.11 2.38 21.36
N GLU A 15 0.86 1.63 22.12
CA GLU A 15 0.88 0.17 21.96
C GLU A 15 -0.11 -0.40 22.97
N ASN A 16 -1.22 -0.89 22.48
CA ASN A 16 -1.81 -2.19 22.79
C ASN A 16 -3.27 -2.29 22.34
N ASN A 17 -3.51 -3.32 21.54
CA ASN A 17 -4.75 -4.09 21.41
C ASN A 17 -5.78 -3.68 20.34
N LYS A 18 -5.85 -4.62 19.37
CA LYS A 18 -7.05 -5.20 18.77
C LYS A 18 -7.52 -4.60 17.43
N ASP A 19 -7.66 -5.54 16.50
CA ASP A 19 -8.41 -5.59 15.27
C ASP A 19 -7.69 -5.19 14.00
N PHE A 20 -7.26 -6.22 13.27
CA PHE A 20 -6.52 -6.14 11.99
C PHE A 20 -7.25 -5.35 10.89
N SER A 21 -8.57 -5.24 10.95
CA SER A 21 -9.34 -4.40 10.02
C SER A 21 -9.20 -2.89 10.28
N ASN A 22 -8.89 -2.50 11.52
CA ASN A 22 -8.71 -1.10 11.91
C ASN A 22 -7.36 -0.52 11.46
N GLY A 23 -6.32 -1.35 11.30
CA GLY A 23 -4.98 -0.86 10.98
C GLY A 23 -4.85 -0.14 9.64
N VAL A 24 -5.64 -0.52 8.64
CA VAL A 24 -5.63 0.09 7.31
C VAL A 24 -6.41 1.40 7.30
N VAL A 25 -7.53 1.44 8.00
CA VAL A 25 -8.35 2.65 8.14
C VAL A 25 -7.56 3.71 8.91
N ASP A 26 -6.83 3.33 9.94
CA ASP A 26 -6.03 4.24 10.76
C ASP A 26 -4.91 4.92 9.97
N GLN A 27 -4.25 4.24 9.04
CA GLN A 27 -3.15 4.80 8.26
C GLN A 27 -3.59 5.93 7.32
N TYR A 28 -4.73 5.76 6.66
CA TYR A 28 -5.26 6.82 5.79
C TYR A 28 -5.86 7.99 6.58
N ILE A 29 -6.37 7.75 7.75
CA ILE A 29 -6.78 8.80 8.69
C ILE A 29 -5.54 9.61 9.13
N GLU A 30 -4.43 8.94 9.42
CA GLU A 30 -3.17 9.60 9.76
C GLU A 30 -2.63 10.44 8.59
N ILE A 31 -2.65 9.90 7.36
CA ILE A 31 -2.28 10.64 6.14
C ILE A 31 -3.16 11.87 5.96
N ALA A 32 -4.49 11.71 6.07
CA ALA A 32 -5.44 12.79 5.93
C ALA A 32 -5.16 13.92 6.93
N LYS A 33 -4.92 13.56 8.18
CA LYS A 33 -4.58 14.48 9.25
C LYS A 33 -3.28 15.23 8.98
N LEU A 34 -2.20 14.50 8.63
CA LEU A 34 -0.89 15.08 8.35
C LEU A 34 -0.93 16.06 7.17
N VAL A 35 -1.59 15.70 6.07
CA VAL A 35 -1.72 16.57 4.89
C VAL A 35 -2.50 17.85 5.23
N LYS A 36 -3.61 17.71 5.93
CA LYS A 36 -4.45 18.84 6.33
C LYS A 36 -3.73 19.77 7.31
N GLU A 37 -3.06 19.24 8.33
CA GLU A 37 -2.29 20.02 9.30
C GLU A 37 -1.15 20.78 8.62
N ALA A 38 -0.34 20.11 7.78
CA ALA A 38 0.75 20.75 7.07
C ALA A 38 0.28 21.86 6.13
N ARG A 39 -0.87 21.67 5.46
CA ARG A 39 -1.45 22.72 4.63
C ARG A 39 -1.88 23.94 5.44
N ILE A 40 -2.53 23.72 6.59
CA ILE A 40 -2.98 24.79 7.48
C ILE A 40 -1.80 25.54 8.08
N GLU A 41 -0.73 24.83 8.50
CA GLU A 41 0.50 25.43 9.02
C GLU A 41 1.18 26.36 8.00
N GLN A 42 1.06 26.06 6.70
CA GLN A 42 1.58 26.89 5.62
C GLN A 42 0.57 27.97 5.18
N ASN A 43 -0.58 28.08 5.83
CA ASN A 43 -1.67 29.00 5.47
C ASN A 43 -2.14 28.84 4.01
N LEU A 44 -2.07 27.64 3.45
CA LEU A 44 -2.49 27.37 2.08
C LEU A 44 -3.97 26.97 2.03
N THR A 45 -4.68 27.54 1.06
CA THR A 45 -6.01 27.06 0.66
C THR A 45 -5.86 25.78 -0.17
N ILE A 46 -6.93 24.98 -0.28
CA ILE A 46 -6.92 23.78 -1.16
C ILE A 46 -6.63 24.17 -2.61
N LYS A 47 -7.15 25.30 -3.06
CA LYS A 47 -6.95 25.81 -4.41
C LYS A 47 -5.48 26.18 -4.66
N GLU A 48 -4.82 26.85 -3.75
CA GLU A 48 -3.41 27.19 -3.84
C GLU A 48 -2.54 25.93 -3.82
N LEU A 49 -2.83 24.98 -2.92
CA LEU A 49 -2.12 23.68 -2.90
C LEU A 49 -2.32 22.92 -4.20
N SER A 50 -3.52 22.95 -4.80
CA SER A 50 -3.80 22.35 -6.11
C SER A 50 -2.95 23.00 -7.21
N GLN A 51 -2.83 24.32 -7.21
CA GLN A 51 -2.04 25.06 -8.19
C GLN A 51 -0.54 24.77 -8.10
N ILE A 52 0.00 24.70 -6.90
CA ILE A 52 1.42 24.43 -6.63
C ILE A 52 1.76 22.96 -6.93
N SER A 53 0.93 22.05 -6.45
CA SER A 53 1.17 20.61 -6.61
C SER A 53 0.80 20.05 -7.98
N LYS A 54 0.00 20.77 -8.75
CA LYS A 54 -0.64 20.28 -9.99
C LYS A 54 -1.56 19.07 -9.78
N ILE A 55 -2.07 18.92 -8.58
CA ILE A 55 -3.02 17.87 -8.22
C ILE A 55 -4.43 18.49 -8.19
N PRO A 56 -5.45 17.85 -8.81
CA PRO A 56 -6.82 18.35 -8.79
C PRO A 56 -7.35 18.57 -7.37
N GLU A 57 -8.09 19.66 -7.13
CA GLU A 57 -8.67 19.99 -5.82
C GLU A 57 -9.48 18.84 -5.23
N GLN A 58 -10.31 18.19 -6.07
CA GLN A 58 -11.12 17.05 -5.66
C GLN A 58 -10.28 15.87 -5.12
N THR A 59 -9.11 15.68 -5.67
CA THR A 59 -8.16 14.64 -5.20
C THR A 59 -7.60 15.01 -3.83
N ILE A 60 -7.21 16.27 -3.62
CA ILE A 60 -6.73 16.77 -2.33
C ILE A 60 -7.83 16.64 -1.27
N ILE A 61 -9.05 17.09 -1.59
CA ILE A 61 -10.23 16.98 -0.72
C ILE A 61 -10.50 15.50 -0.36
N SER A 62 -10.40 14.60 -1.33
CA SER A 62 -10.63 13.17 -1.09
C SER A 62 -9.60 12.54 -0.16
N ILE A 63 -8.36 13.01 -0.20
CA ILE A 63 -7.29 12.58 0.69
C ILE A 63 -7.49 13.15 2.10
N GLU A 64 -7.71 14.46 2.24
CA GLU A 64 -7.91 15.13 3.53
C GLU A 64 -9.15 14.65 4.28
N ASN A 65 -10.21 14.28 3.56
CA ASN A 65 -11.45 13.75 4.14
C ASN A 65 -11.48 12.23 4.22
N ASN A 66 -10.39 11.55 3.85
CA ASN A 66 -10.30 10.08 3.79
C ASN A 66 -11.47 9.42 3.04
N ASN A 67 -11.91 10.02 1.92
CA ASN A 67 -13.02 9.49 1.15
C ASN A 67 -12.58 8.32 0.27
N ILE A 68 -12.87 7.09 0.71
CA ILE A 68 -12.44 5.84 0.09
C ILE A 68 -12.95 5.70 -1.36
N ASN A 69 -14.13 6.23 -1.67
CA ASN A 69 -14.76 6.06 -2.98
C ASN A 69 -14.10 6.91 -4.08
N ILE A 70 -13.59 8.08 -3.72
CA ILE A 70 -13.02 9.06 -4.67
C ILE A 70 -11.49 9.07 -4.61
N ARG A 71 -10.92 8.66 -3.47
CA ARG A 71 -9.48 8.64 -3.28
C ARG A 71 -8.78 7.76 -4.31
N PRO A 72 -7.68 8.25 -4.95
CA PRO A 72 -6.88 7.45 -5.87
C PRO A 72 -6.36 6.18 -5.21
N LYS A 73 -6.41 5.07 -5.95
CA LYS A 73 -5.90 3.77 -5.48
C LYS A 73 -4.41 3.63 -5.80
N TYR A 74 -3.76 2.66 -5.14
CA TYR A 74 -2.39 2.29 -5.48
C TYR A 74 -2.31 1.78 -6.94
N PRO A 75 -1.28 2.15 -7.74
CA PRO A 75 -0.06 2.87 -7.36
C PRO A 75 -0.16 4.41 -7.41
N PHE A 76 -1.23 4.98 -7.96
CA PHE A 76 -1.36 6.42 -8.19
C PHE A 76 -1.29 7.25 -6.90
N ILE A 77 -1.91 6.77 -5.82
CA ILE A 77 -1.89 7.46 -4.53
C ILE A 77 -0.45 7.72 -4.05
N ARG A 78 0.47 6.78 -4.29
CA ARG A 78 1.88 6.92 -3.91
C ARG A 78 2.54 8.13 -4.59
N SER A 79 2.34 8.31 -5.89
CA SER A 79 2.91 9.44 -6.65
C SER A 79 2.33 10.78 -6.19
N ILE A 80 1.04 10.79 -5.88
CA ILE A 80 0.34 11.97 -5.36
C ILE A 80 0.89 12.37 -3.99
N LEU A 81 1.08 11.39 -3.09
CA LEU A 81 1.60 11.66 -1.75
C LEU A 81 3.06 12.14 -1.79
N ILE A 82 3.90 11.62 -2.68
CA ILE A 82 5.27 12.13 -2.88
C ILE A 82 5.20 13.62 -3.26
N LYS A 83 4.29 13.98 -4.17
CA LYS A 83 4.14 15.36 -4.62
C LYS A 83 3.61 16.29 -3.53
N LEU A 84 2.67 15.80 -2.71
CA LEU A 84 2.20 16.56 -1.54
C LEU A 84 3.30 16.73 -0.49
N GLU A 85 4.12 15.70 -0.21
CA GLU A 85 5.28 15.83 0.68
C GLU A 85 6.24 16.94 0.24
N GLU A 86 6.53 17.01 -1.07
CA GLU A 86 7.39 18.05 -1.64
C GLU A 86 6.78 19.45 -1.47
N CYS A 87 5.50 19.62 -1.81
CA CYS A 87 4.83 20.93 -1.76
C CYS A 87 4.59 21.40 -0.34
N LEU A 88 4.30 20.49 0.59
CA LEU A 88 4.05 20.80 2.01
C LEU A 88 5.33 20.77 2.87
N VAL A 89 6.50 20.62 2.22
CA VAL A 89 7.81 20.60 2.93
C VAL A 89 7.82 19.57 4.07
N LEU A 90 7.13 18.45 3.89
CA LEU A 90 7.12 17.35 4.84
C LEU A 90 8.41 16.53 4.72
N LYS A 91 8.74 15.82 5.79
CA LYS A 91 9.88 14.91 5.76
C LYS A 91 9.67 13.84 4.69
N LYS A 92 10.67 13.66 3.83
CA LYS A 92 10.64 12.72 2.70
C LYS A 92 10.24 11.31 3.13
N ASN A 93 9.34 10.71 2.37
CA ASN A 93 8.80 9.37 2.59
C ASN A 93 7.96 9.18 3.88
N THR A 94 7.48 10.22 4.52
CA THR A 94 6.61 10.09 5.71
C THR A 94 5.23 9.54 5.32
N LEU A 95 4.55 10.18 4.37
CA LEU A 95 3.23 9.75 3.89
C LEU A 95 3.32 8.46 3.08
N VAL A 96 4.39 8.32 2.30
CA VAL A 96 4.62 7.14 1.45
C VAL A 96 4.84 5.87 2.27
N LYS A 97 5.56 5.95 3.38
CA LYS A 97 5.77 4.81 4.29
C LYS A 97 4.46 4.29 4.88
N LEU A 98 3.52 5.17 5.19
CA LEU A 98 2.21 4.78 5.69
C LEU A 98 1.45 3.94 4.65
N VAL A 99 1.48 4.34 3.36
CA VAL A 99 0.83 3.58 2.27
C VAL A 99 1.54 2.27 1.93
N ILE A 100 2.87 2.22 2.00
CA ILE A 100 3.63 0.99 1.73
C ILE A 100 3.37 -0.05 2.80
N ARG A 101 3.27 0.34 4.06
CA ARG A 101 2.95 -0.53 5.19
C ARG A 101 1.61 -1.25 4.97
N GLU A 102 0.62 -0.58 4.38
CA GLU A 102 -0.64 -1.21 3.97
C GLU A 102 -0.44 -2.33 2.94
N LYS A 103 0.38 -2.10 1.91
CA LYS A 103 0.61 -3.11 0.86
C LYS A 103 1.28 -4.38 1.40
N GLU A 104 2.15 -4.26 2.36
CA GLU A 104 2.82 -5.41 2.98
C GLU A 104 1.85 -6.25 3.82
N THR A 105 0.93 -5.62 4.54
CA THR A 105 -0.10 -6.34 5.29
C THR A 105 -1.04 -7.11 4.36
N PHE A 106 -1.55 -6.50 3.30
CA PHE A 106 -2.39 -7.18 2.30
C PHE A 106 -1.65 -8.29 1.54
N LYS A 107 -0.36 -8.14 1.30
CA LYS A 107 0.44 -9.17 0.61
C LYS A 107 0.66 -10.39 1.48
N ASN A 108 0.81 -10.21 2.78
CA ASN A 108 0.95 -11.32 3.72
C ASN A 108 -0.37 -12.08 3.89
N GLU A 109 -1.52 -11.40 4.04
CA GLU A 109 -2.82 -12.05 4.08
C GLU A 109 -3.14 -12.88 2.82
N LYS A 110 -2.83 -12.35 1.63
CA LYS A 110 -3.03 -13.09 0.37
C LYS A 110 -2.07 -14.27 0.21
N ARG A 111 -0.86 -14.19 0.76
CA ARG A 111 0.08 -15.31 0.73
C ARG A 111 -0.39 -16.48 1.58
N ASP A 112 -0.92 -16.21 2.76
CA ASP A 112 -1.39 -17.26 3.67
C ASP A 112 -2.62 -17.98 3.13
N PHE A 113 -3.48 -17.29 2.34
CA PHE A 113 -4.68 -17.90 1.77
C PHE A 113 -4.44 -18.64 0.43
N LEU A 114 -3.50 -18.21 -0.39
CA LEU A 114 -3.22 -18.80 -1.71
C LEU A 114 -1.93 -19.64 -1.77
N GLY A 115 -1.02 -19.45 -0.83
CA GLY A 115 0.31 -20.05 -0.86
C GLY A 115 0.36 -21.55 -0.55
N SER A 116 -0.71 -22.12 0.00
CA SER A 116 -0.68 -23.51 0.44
C SER A 116 -1.15 -24.54 -0.62
N LYS A 117 -1.79 -24.12 -1.72
CA LYS A 117 -2.39 -25.09 -2.66
C LYS A 117 -1.92 -25.02 -4.13
N PHE A 118 -1.22 -23.97 -4.55
CA PHE A 118 -0.89 -23.79 -5.98
C PHE A 118 0.60 -23.65 -6.32
N ASP A 119 1.49 -23.64 -5.34
CA ASP A 119 2.93 -23.56 -5.59
C ASP A 119 3.53 -24.85 -6.20
N LEU A 120 2.79 -25.96 -6.19
CA LEU A 120 3.24 -27.23 -6.77
C LEU A 120 3.39 -27.19 -8.30
N ILE A 121 2.68 -26.31 -8.99
CA ILE A 121 2.69 -26.26 -10.47
C ILE A 121 3.84 -25.39 -10.98
N ASN A 122 4.33 -24.44 -10.18
CA ASN A 122 5.37 -23.48 -10.59
C ASN A 122 6.74 -23.72 -9.92
N THR A 123 6.90 -24.81 -9.21
CA THR A 123 8.17 -25.21 -8.62
C THR A 123 8.87 -26.25 -9.49
N TRP A 124 10.19 -26.33 -9.39
CA TRP A 124 11.03 -27.38 -9.99
C TRP A 124 10.43 -28.80 -9.85
N GLN A 125 9.80 -29.07 -8.71
CA GLN A 125 9.13 -30.34 -8.43
C GLN A 125 7.92 -30.61 -9.34
N GLY A 126 7.13 -29.60 -9.68
CA GLY A 126 6.01 -29.70 -10.60
C GLY A 126 6.46 -30.05 -12.02
N THR A 127 7.57 -29.46 -12.47
CA THR A 127 8.17 -29.75 -13.77
C THR A 127 8.69 -31.18 -13.85
N LEU A 128 9.32 -31.69 -12.79
CA LEU A 128 9.79 -33.08 -12.70
C LEU A 128 8.62 -34.06 -12.72
N LEU A 129 7.53 -33.78 -12.02
CA LEU A 129 6.34 -34.62 -11.98
C LEU A 129 5.67 -34.69 -13.36
N TYR A 130 5.56 -33.57 -14.06
CA TYR A 130 5.04 -33.53 -15.43
C TYR A 130 5.90 -34.37 -16.39
N PHE A 131 7.22 -34.22 -16.31
CA PHE A 131 8.17 -35.02 -17.13
C PHE A 131 8.03 -36.50 -16.85
N PHE A 132 7.89 -36.90 -15.60
CA PHE A 132 7.71 -38.30 -15.21
C PHE A 132 6.42 -38.89 -15.76
N ILE A 133 5.30 -38.17 -15.69
CA ILE A 133 4.03 -38.60 -16.27
C ILE A 133 4.13 -38.75 -17.80
N LEU A 134 4.83 -37.82 -18.47
CA LEU A 134 5.01 -37.86 -19.92
C LEU A 134 5.83 -39.11 -20.35
N VAL A 135 6.92 -39.42 -19.66
CA VAL A 135 7.73 -40.60 -19.94
C VAL A 135 6.91 -41.87 -19.71
N LEU A 136 6.13 -41.93 -18.64
CA LEU A 136 5.30 -43.06 -18.29
C LEU A 136 4.20 -43.32 -19.34
N THR A 137 3.57 -42.26 -19.86
CA THR A 137 2.58 -42.38 -20.95
C THR A 137 3.19 -42.91 -22.24
N ILE A 138 4.42 -42.47 -22.62
CA ILE A 138 5.13 -42.97 -23.78
C ILE A 138 5.45 -44.45 -23.61
N PHE A 139 5.87 -44.87 -22.41
CA PHE A 139 6.19 -46.28 -22.14
C PHE A 139 4.97 -47.19 -22.22
N ILE A 140 3.82 -46.72 -21.72
CA ILE A 140 2.53 -47.43 -21.84
C ILE A 140 2.10 -47.58 -23.29
N LEU A 141 2.15 -46.48 -24.07
CA LEU A 141 1.82 -46.50 -25.48
C LEU A 141 2.70 -47.45 -26.26
N LYS A 142 4.02 -47.49 -26.01
CA LYS A 142 4.95 -48.41 -26.64
C LYS A 142 4.59 -49.88 -26.35
N ARG A 143 4.14 -50.16 -25.10
CA ARG A 143 3.77 -51.55 -24.72
C ARG A 143 2.44 -52.00 -25.32
N TYR A 144 1.52 -51.08 -25.65
CA TYR A 144 0.22 -51.43 -26.25
C TYR A 144 0.24 -51.46 -27.77
N PHE A 145 1.22 -50.81 -28.43
CA PHE A 145 1.29 -50.72 -29.89
C PHE A 145 2.41 -51.60 -30.51
N ILE A 146 3.25 -52.22 -29.70
CA ILE A 146 4.25 -53.23 -30.11
C ILE A 146 3.95 -54.55 -29.40
#